data_4c9acd85c2c21f164499a077bc8774f9
#
_entry.id   4c9acd85c2c21f164499a077bc8774f9
#
_cell.length_a   1.000
_cell.length_b   1.000
_cell.length_c   1.000
_cell.angle_alpha   90.00
_cell.angle_beta   90.00
_cell.angle_gamma   90.00
#
_symmetry.space_group_name_H-M   'P 1'
#
loop_
_entity.id
_entity.type
_entity.pdbx_description
1 polymer ?
#
loop_
_entity_poly.entity_id
_entity_poly.type
_entity_poly.pdbx_seq_one_letter_code
_entity_poly.pdbx_strand_id
1 'polypeptide(L)'
;MKNVLALSAFSLVFASSAFAGSSYVTGNVQFHSDFQPNVTSTLEAGHTFDTGTTLLTEFDGISLGKYDDNALQDTRLGYSPYITLGIEQSYSFNDNLWVAAGYHHLLNNGETVQYRPLVKIGYYFDNGIAISNRTRYHDVKDGNDQLRFDNRIGYVVNEELALSYNNVYVRTDNADNTMDHELRATWIRNGVQPYFEYRNQADNANNAFVFGASYGF
;
A
#
# COMPACT_ATOMS: atom_id res chain seq x y z
N MET A 1 -15.73 -4.07 24.52
CA MET A 1 -15.95 -4.52 23.13
C MET A 1 -16.06 -3.34 22.13
N LYS A 2 -15.57 -2.13 22.46
CA LYS A 2 -15.61 -0.96 21.54
C LYS A 2 -14.32 -0.69 20.78
N ASN A 3 -13.24 -1.43 21.07
CA ASN A 3 -11.89 -1.12 20.54
C ASN A 3 -11.52 -1.90 19.27
N VAL A 4 -12.38 -2.79 18.78
CA VAL A 4 -12.12 -3.59 17.57
C VAL A 4 -12.31 -2.79 16.28
N LEU A 5 -13.08 -1.70 16.31
CA LEU A 5 -13.38 -0.90 15.12
C LEU A 5 -12.24 0.04 14.69
N ALA A 6 -11.35 0.43 15.60
CA ALA A 6 -10.23 1.31 15.25
C ALA A 6 -9.11 0.60 14.47
N LEU A 7 -8.99 -0.72 14.60
CA LEU A 7 -8.03 -1.53 13.83
C LEU A 7 -8.37 -1.60 12.34
N SER A 8 -9.63 -1.48 11.96
CA SER A 8 -10.09 -1.72 10.60
C SER A 8 -9.74 -0.63 9.59
N ALA A 9 -9.37 0.57 10.03
CA ALA A 9 -9.00 1.66 9.12
C ALA A 9 -7.55 1.55 8.59
N PHE A 10 -6.71 0.72 9.20
CA PHE A 10 -5.30 0.57 8.86
C PHE A 10 -4.91 -0.79 8.29
N SER A 11 -5.63 -1.81 8.68
CA SER A 11 -5.60 -3.13 8.06
C SER A 11 -7.05 -3.60 8.03
N LEU A 12 -7.57 -3.89 6.86
CA LEU A 12 -8.90 -4.45 6.69
C LEU A 12 -8.92 -5.85 7.30
N VAL A 13 -9.30 -5.92 8.57
CA VAL A 13 -9.48 -7.17 9.26
C VAL A 13 -10.96 -7.35 9.49
N PHE A 14 -11.61 -8.13 8.64
CA PHE A 14 -12.96 -8.62 8.89
C PHE A 14 -12.92 -10.14 9.02
N ALA A 15 -13.40 -10.61 10.15
CA ALA A 15 -13.53 -12.02 10.40
C ALA A 15 -14.65 -12.63 9.57
N SER A 16 -14.37 -13.61 8.76
CA SER A 16 -15.34 -14.59 8.31
C SER A 16 -14.83 -16.00 8.55
N SER A 17 -15.72 -16.86 8.93
CA SER A 17 -15.55 -18.07 9.71
C SER A 17 -15.27 -19.36 8.93
N ALA A 18 -14.52 -19.32 7.85
CA ALA A 18 -14.17 -20.56 7.14
C ALA A 18 -12.68 -20.92 7.20
N PHE A 19 -11.83 -19.94 7.45
CA PHE A 19 -10.40 -20.11 7.77
C PHE A 19 -10.13 -19.22 8.97
N ALA A 20 -9.42 -19.73 9.98
CA ALA A 20 -8.99 -18.91 11.11
C ALA A 20 -8.14 -17.75 10.57
N GLY A 21 -8.63 -16.50 10.68
CA GLY A 21 -7.97 -15.30 10.16
C GLY A 21 -8.93 -14.34 9.42
N SER A 22 -8.38 -13.39 8.70
CA SER A 22 -9.13 -12.39 7.95
C SER A 22 -8.56 -12.19 6.56
N SER A 23 -9.44 -12.05 5.58
CA SER A 23 -9.06 -11.78 4.19
C SER A 23 -9.48 -10.38 3.78
N TYR A 24 -8.79 -9.81 2.80
CA TYR A 24 -9.16 -8.54 2.20
C TYR A 24 -8.86 -8.51 0.70
N VAL A 25 -9.59 -7.65 0.02
CA VAL A 25 -9.27 -7.20 -1.33
C VAL A 25 -9.42 -5.69 -1.39
N THR A 26 -8.51 -5.02 -2.06
CA THR A 26 -8.57 -3.59 -2.35
C THR A 26 -8.20 -3.33 -3.80
N GLY A 27 -8.89 -2.39 -4.41
CA GLY A 27 -8.61 -1.98 -5.77
C GLY A 27 -8.85 -0.50 -5.96
N ASN A 28 -8.18 0.09 -6.94
CA ASN A 28 -8.32 1.50 -7.24
C ASN A 28 -8.10 1.80 -8.72
N VAL A 29 -8.49 3.03 -9.11
CA VAL A 29 -8.12 3.67 -10.36
C VAL A 29 -7.38 4.95 -10.02
N GLN A 30 -6.26 5.20 -10.68
CA GLN A 30 -5.37 6.33 -10.45
C GLN A 30 -5.31 7.19 -11.72
N PHE A 31 -5.52 8.48 -11.58
CA PHE A 31 -5.43 9.48 -12.65
C PHE A 31 -4.18 10.33 -12.41
N HIS A 32 -3.19 10.17 -13.26
CA HIS A 32 -1.88 10.80 -13.14
C HIS A 32 -1.78 12.10 -13.96
N SER A 33 -1.04 13.09 -13.45
CA SER A 33 -0.79 14.35 -14.16
C SER A 33 0.31 14.21 -15.23
N ASP A 34 1.39 13.51 -14.90
CA ASP A 34 2.63 13.48 -15.69
C ASP A 34 3.19 12.08 -15.90
N PHE A 35 2.36 11.06 -15.77
CA PHE A 35 2.74 9.66 -15.97
C PHE A 35 2.04 9.06 -17.20
N GLN A 36 2.71 8.15 -17.91
CA GLN A 36 2.12 7.41 -19.02
C GLN A 36 2.12 5.89 -18.71
N PRO A 37 0.98 5.22 -18.79
CA PRO A 37 -0.35 5.75 -19.15
C PRO A 37 -0.90 6.64 -18.04
N ASN A 38 -1.65 7.66 -18.41
CA ASN A 38 -2.21 8.62 -17.46
C ASN A 38 -3.29 8.05 -16.54
N VAL A 39 -3.78 6.85 -16.83
CA VAL A 39 -4.73 6.10 -15.99
C VAL A 39 -4.21 4.70 -15.73
N THR A 40 -4.00 4.39 -14.46
CA THR A 40 -3.59 3.06 -13.99
C THR A 40 -4.55 2.52 -12.93
N SER A 41 -4.39 1.27 -12.58
CA SER A 41 -5.12 0.60 -11.52
C SER A 41 -4.16 -0.24 -10.68
N THR A 42 -4.50 -0.40 -9.40
CA THR A 42 -3.86 -1.36 -8.49
C THR A 42 -4.94 -2.29 -7.95
N LEU A 43 -4.62 -3.56 -7.86
CA LEU A 43 -5.43 -4.58 -7.19
C LEU A 43 -4.55 -5.34 -6.21
N GLU A 44 -4.93 -5.36 -4.93
CA GLU A 44 -4.25 -6.12 -3.89
C GLU A 44 -5.24 -7.05 -3.19
N ALA A 45 -4.80 -8.24 -2.85
CA ALA A 45 -5.52 -9.19 -2.00
C ALA A 45 -4.56 -9.82 -0.99
N GLY A 46 -5.08 -10.10 0.20
CA GLY A 46 -4.29 -10.74 1.24
C GLY A 46 -5.14 -11.51 2.24
N HIS A 47 -4.47 -12.37 2.97
CA HIS A 47 -5.04 -13.14 4.09
C HIS A 47 -4.09 -13.10 5.28
N THR A 48 -4.62 -12.70 6.44
CA THR A 48 -3.91 -12.72 7.72
C THR A 48 -4.46 -13.87 8.55
N PHE A 49 -3.62 -14.84 8.86
CA PHE A 49 -3.93 -15.95 9.75
C PHE A 49 -3.96 -15.51 11.23
N ASP A 50 -4.62 -16.27 12.09
CA ASP A 50 -4.66 -16.01 13.54
C ASP A 50 -3.28 -15.98 14.21
N THR A 51 -2.29 -16.59 13.58
CA THR A 51 -0.88 -16.54 14.01
C THR A 51 -0.23 -15.18 13.78
N GLY A 52 -0.92 -14.23 13.11
CA GLY A 52 -0.37 -12.95 12.68
C GLY A 52 0.45 -13.02 11.38
N THR A 53 0.49 -14.19 10.72
CA THR A 53 1.11 -14.33 9.41
C THR A 53 0.18 -13.79 8.33
N THR A 54 0.67 -12.89 7.49
CA THR A 54 -0.07 -12.35 6.33
C THR A 54 0.59 -12.82 5.04
N LEU A 55 -0.20 -13.35 4.13
CA LEU A 55 0.17 -13.56 2.73
C LEU A 55 -0.56 -12.54 1.87
N LEU A 56 0.13 -11.91 0.93
CA LEU A 56 -0.48 -10.94 0.03
C LEU A 56 0.03 -11.06 -1.39
N THR A 57 -0.79 -10.61 -2.33
CA THR A 57 -0.42 -10.36 -3.71
C THR A 57 -0.98 -9.01 -4.15
N GLU A 58 -0.17 -8.25 -4.88
CA GLU A 58 -0.56 -6.96 -5.45
C GLU A 58 -0.20 -6.94 -6.94
N PHE A 59 -1.11 -6.40 -7.75
CA PHE A 59 -0.89 -6.05 -9.15
C PHE A 59 -0.93 -4.53 -9.23
N ASP A 60 0.19 -3.90 -9.49
CA ASP A 60 0.32 -2.45 -9.56
C ASP A 60 0.68 -1.97 -10.96
N GLY A 61 0.19 -0.78 -11.33
CA GLY A 61 0.42 -0.22 -12.65
C GLY A 61 -0.36 -0.93 -13.77
N ILE A 62 -1.51 -1.55 -13.48
CA ILE A 62 -2.41 -2.08 -14.50
C ILE A 62 -2.88 -0.92 -15.37
N SER A 63 -2.51 -0.94 -16.64
CA SER A 63 -2.83 0.13 -17.58
C SER A 63 -4.31 0.13 -17.96
N LEU A 64 -5.00 1.24 -17.76
CA LEU A 64 -6.38 1.48 -18.19
C LEU A 64 -6.49 2.61 -19.22
N GLY A 65 -5.48 3.49 -19.28
CA GLY A 65 -5.41 4.60 -20.23
C GLY A 65 -4.87 4.18 -21.60
N LYS A 66 -5.03 5.09 -22.57
CA LYS A 66 -4.36 4.96 -23.86
C LYS A 66 -2.89 5.36 -23.71
N TYR A 67 -2.06 4.69 -24.48
CA TYR A 67 -0.66 5.09 -24.67
C TYR A 67 -0.57 6.07 -25.84
N ASP A 68 0.35 6.99 -25.77
CA ASP A 68 0.80 7.73 -26.95
C ASP A 68 1.64 6.78 -27.81
N ASP A 69 1.17 6.45 -29.02
CA ASP A 69 1.83 5.55 -29.95
C ASP A 69 3.26 6.03 -30.30
N ASN A 70 3.56 7.32 -30.13
CA ASN A 70 4.88 7.89 -30.35
C ASN A 70 5.87 7.64 -29.20
N ALA A 71 5.37 7.36 -27.99
CA ALA A 71 6.20 6.98 -26.84
C ALA A 71 6.63 5.50 -26.88
N LEU A 72 6.09 4.72 -27.81
CA LEU A 72 6.17 3.26 -27.85
C LEU A 72 7.43 2.69 -28.53
N GLN A 73 8.31 3.51 -29.08
CA GLN A 73 9.41 2.95 -29.91
C GLN A 73 10.51 2.25 -29.11
N ASP A 74 10.52 2.31 -27.77
CA ASP A 74 11.69 1.79 -27.04
C ASP A 74 11.40 0.88 -25.80
N THR A 75 10.16 0.60 -25.41
CA THR A 75 9.95 -0.22 -24.22
C THR A 75 8.80 -1.21 -24.32
N ARG A 76 9.07 -2.37 -24.90
CA ARG A 76 8.19 -3.55 -24.79
C ARG A 76 8.01 -4.06 -23.34
N LEU A 77 8.72 -3.49 -22.37
CA LEU A 77 8.67 -3.82 -20.95
C LEU A 77 7.69 -2.94 -20.16
N GLY A 78 7.23 -1.81 -20.71
CA GLY A 78 6.52 -0.77 -19.97
C GLY A 78 5.04 -1.01 -19.66
N TYR A 79 4.45 -2.14 -20.07
CA TYR A 79 2.97 -2.29 -20.05
C TYR A 79 2.45 -3.42 -19.18
N SER A 80 3.32 -4.26 -18.67
CA SER A 80 2.93 -5.29 -17.72
C SER A 80 2.84 -4.71 -16.31
N PRO A 81 1.82 -5.04 -15.56
CA PRO A 81 1.76 -4.64 -14.16
C PRO A 81 2.92 -5.25 -13.38
N TYR A 82 3.38 -4.53 -12.38
CA TYR A 82 4.23 -5.11 -11.36
C TYR A 82 3.41 -6.04 -10.48
N ILE A 83 3.98 -7.19 -10.15
CA ILE A 83 3.37 -8.16 -9.26
C ILE A 83 4.21 -8.23 -7.99
N THR A 84 3.60 -7.91 -6.85
CA THR A 84 4.20 -8.11 -5.54
C THR A 84 3.64 -9.39 -4.93
N LEU A 85 4.52 -10.29 -4.51
CA LEU A 85 4.20 -11.43 -3.65
C LEU A 85 4.80 -11.15 -2.28
N GLY A 86 3.98 -11.16 -1.22
CA GLY A 86 4.40 -10.79 0.11
C GLY A 86 4.06 -11.80 1.18
N ILE A 87 4.98 -11.92 2.15
CA ILE A 87 4.75 -12.60 3.42
C ILE A 87 5.21 -11.69 4.55
N GLU A 88 4.37 -11.55 5.56
CA GLU A 88 4.66 -10.75 6.75
C GLU A 88 4.27 -11.53 8.01
N GLN A 89 5.00 -11.32 9.11
CA GLN A 89 4.65 -11.82 10.43
C GLN A 89 4.51 -10.65 11.37
N SER A 90 3.33 -10.47 11.94
CA SER A 90 3.03 -9.45 12.94
C SER A 90 3.02 -10.04 14.36
N TYR A 91 3.35 -9.17 15.32
CA TYR A 91 3.27 -9.45 16.74
C TYR A 91 2.78 -8.21 17.50
N SER A 92 1.75 -8.37 18.32
CA SER A 92 1.22 -7.32 19.19
C SER A 92 1.76 -7.51 20.61
N PHE A 93 2.45 -6.50 21.14
CA PHE A 93 2.92 -6.50 22.55
C PHE A 93 1.77 -6.23 23.50
N ASN A 94 0.81 -5.43 23.08
CA ASN A 94 -0.43 -5.09 23.80
C ASN A 94 -1.45 -4.57 22.77
N ASP A 95 -2.60 -4.05 23.24
CA ASP A 95 -3.66 -3.55 22.38
C ASP A 95 -3.26 -2.33 21.53
N ASN A 96 -2.19 -1.64 21.91
CA ASN A 96 -1.73 -0.40 21.28
C ASN A 96 -0.49 -0.59 20.41
N LEU A 97 0.51 -1.36 20.87
CA LEU A 97 1.82 -1.47 20.23
C LEU A 97 1.96 -2.79 19.49
N TRP A 98 2.31 -2.70 18.21
CA TRP A 98 2.60 -3.85 17.37
C TRP A 98 3.85 -3.65 16.51
N VAL A 99 4.46 -4.74 16.09
CA VAL A 99 5.55 -4.79 15.13
C VAL A 99 5.27 -5.84 14.08
N ALA A 100 5.91 -5.73 12.93
CA ALA A 100 5.95 -6.82 11.95
C ALA A 100 7.30 -6.86 11.24
N ALA A 101 7.64 -8.03 10.74
CA ALA A 101 8.74 -8.20 9.79
C ALA A 101 8.23 -9.02 8.60
N GLY A 102 8.80 -8.81 7.43
CA GLY A 102 8.34 -9.51 6.25
C GLY A 102 9.27 -9.37 5.07
N TYR A 103 8.80 -9.94 3.98
CA TYR A 103 9.51 -9.94 2.72
C TYR A 103 8.51 -9.83 1.56
N HIS A 104 8.79 -8.93 0.64
CA HIS A 104 8.06 -8.78 -0.61
C HIS A 104 8.97 -9.06 -1.79
N HIS A 105 8.47 -9.79 -2.76
CA HIS A 105 9.13 -10.08 -4.02
C HIS A 105 8.42 -9.34 -5.14
N LEU A 106 9.12 -8.44 -5.82
CA LEU A 106 8.58 -7.69 -6.95
C LEU A 106 8.98 -8.34 -8.26
N LEU A 107 7.99 -8.61 -9.08
CA LEU A 107 8.11 -9.20 -10.41
C LEU A 107 7.54 -8.25 -11.47
N ASN A 108 8.10 -8.30 -12.67
CA ASN A 108 7.51 -7.74 -13.88
C ASN A 108 7.81 -8.68 -15.06
N ASN A 109 6.80 -9.00 -15.86
CA ASN A 109 6.91 -9.97 -16.98
C ASN A 109 7.49 -11.34 -16.58
N GLY A 110 7.26 -11.79 -15.34
CA GLY A 110 7.79 -13.06 -14.83
C GLY A 110 9.25 -13.00 -14.37
N GLU A 111 9.90 -11.84 -14.48
CA GLU A 111 11.26 -11.63 -14.00
C GLU A 111 11.28 -10.90 -12.65
N THR A 112 12.27 -11.22 -11.83
CA THR A 112 12.52 -10.50 -10.58
C THR A 112 13.01 -9.09 -10.86
N VAL A 113 12.34 -8.10 -10.23
CA VAL A 113 12.73 -6.69 -10.29
C VAL A 113 13.40 -6.27 -8.99
N GLN A 114 12.82 -6.66 -7.85
CA GLN A 114 13.35 -6.27 -6.54
C GLN A 114 13.08 -7.34 -5.48
N TYR A 115 14.01 -7.48 -4.55
CA TYR A 115 13.84 -8.16 -3.27
C TYR A 115 13.62 -7.10 -2.19
N ARG A 116 12.53 -7.23 -1.39
CA ARG A 116 12.10 -6.17 -0.47
C ARG A 116 11.89 -6.68 0.96
N PRO A 117 12.95 -6.98 1.73
CA PRO A 117 12.81 -7.21 3.16
C PRO A 117 12.28 -5.94 3.83
N LEU A 118 11.44 -6.11 4.85
CA LEU A 118 10.79 -5.01 5.53
C LEU A 118 10.58 -5.26 7.03
N VAL A 119 10.47 -4.15 7.75
CA VAL A 119 10.01 -4.13 9.13
C VAL A 119 8.95 -3.04 9.29
N LYS A 120 8.01 -3.25 10.21
CA LYS A 120 6.95 -2.29 10.55
C LYS A 120 6.87 -2.13 12.05
N ILE A 121 6.48 -0.94 12.48
CA ILE A 121 6.08 -0.65 13.85
C ILE A 121 4.86 0.25 13.82
N GLY A 122 3.92 0.06 14.71
CA GLY A 122 2.76 0.93 14.82
C GLY A 122 2.24 1.05 16.24
N TYR A 123 1.56 2.16 16.49
CA TYR A 123 0.96 2.46 17.77
C TYR A 123 -0.44 3.07 17.58
N TYR A 124 -1.40 2.57 18.34
CA TYR A 124 -2.78 3.06 18.41
C TYR A 124 -3.00 3.85 19.69
N PHE A 125 -3.46 5.09 19.57
CA PHE A 125 -3.82 5.92 20.71
C PHE A 125 -5.31 5.78 21.00
N ASP A 126 -5.70 5.94 22.26
CA ASP A 126 -7.10 5.82 22.69
C ASP A 126 -8.03 6.90 22.10
N ASN A 127 -7.46 7.99 21.59
CA ASN A 127 -8.18 9.10 20.97
C ASN A 127 -8.49 8.92 19.48
N GLY A 128 -8.28 7.71 18.93
CA GLY A 128 -8.54 7.39 17.52
C GLY A 128 -7.41 7.76 16.56
N ILE A 129 -6.27 8.24 17.07
CA ILE A 129 -5.04 8.44 16.28
C ILE A 129 -4.28 7.11 16.19
N ALA A 130 -3.69 6.83 15.04
CA ALA A 130 -2.74 5.76 14.86
C ALA A 130 -1.52 6.28 14.10
N ILE A 131 -0.35 5.82 14.50
CA ILE A 131 0.91 6.10 13.79
C ILE A 131 1.57 4.79 13.42
N SER A 132 2.25 4.77 12.27
CA SER A 132 3.08 3.62 11.89
C SER A 132 4.23 4.05 11.00
N ASN A 133 5.27 3.23 11.03
CA ASN A 133 6.37 3.28 10.07
C ASN A 133 6.53 1.91 9.45
N ARG A 134 6.78 1.88 8.14
CA ARG A 134 7.30 0.72 7.42
C ARG A 134 8.62 1.12 6.80
N THR A 135 9.68 0.42 7.16
CA THR A 135 10.99 0.54 6.52
C THR A 135 11.22 -0.65 5.62
N ARG A 136 11.53 -0.40 4.35
CA ARG A 136 11.84 -1.42 3.34
C ARG A 136 13.19 -1.15 2.71
N TYR A 137 14.01 -2.18 2.60
CA TYR A 137 15.16 -2.16 1.71
C TYR A 137 14.75 -2.77 0.37
N HIS A 138 15.01 -2.08 -0.72
CA HIS A 138 14.80 -2.57 -2.07
C HIS A 138 16.14 -2.91 -2.68
N ASP A 139 16.47 -4.21 -2.71
CA ASP A 139 17.58 -4.76 -3.48
C ASP A 139 17.11 -4.84 -4.94
N VAL A 140 17.55 -3.90 -5.75
CA VAL A 140 17.08 -3.67 -7.12
C VAL A 140 17.95 -4.43 -8.09
N LYS A 141 17.41 -5.46 -8.74
CA LYS A 141 18.11 -6.21 -9.77
C LYS A 141 18.46 -5.27 -10.94
N ASP A 142 19.72 -5.19 -11.26
CA ASP A 142 20.26 -4.36 -12.36
C ASP A 142 20.01 -2.84 -12.19
N GLY A 143 19.89 -2.35 -10.95
CA GLY A 143 19.63 -0.95 -10.65
C GLY A 143 20.28 -0.46 -9.35
N ASN A 144 19.90 0.73 -8.92
CA ASN A 144 20.35 1.31 -7.65
C ASN A 144 19.45 0.83 -6.51
N ASP A 145 20.05 0.37 -5.44
CA ASP A 145 19.32 -0.02 -4.24
C ASP A 145 18.66 1.18 -3.56
N GLN A 146 17.56 0.89 -2.86
CA GLN A 146 16.77 1.91 -2.22
C GLN A 146 16.44 1.54 -0.77
N LEU A 147 16.46 2.55 0.10
CA LEU A 147 15.91 2.46 1.44
C LEU A 147 14.67 3.36 1.51
N ARG A 148 13.51 2.75 1.73
CA ARG A 148 12.21 3.43 1.73
C ARG A 148 11.60 3.44 3.13
N PHE A 149 11.12 4.60 3.54
CA PHE A 149 10.41 4.84 4.79
C PHE A 149 9.00 5.33 4.48
N ASP A 150 7.99 4.56 4.86
CA ASP A 150 6.58 4.95 4.78
C ASP A 150 6.13 5.34 6.20
N ASN A 151 5.97 6.63 6.45
CA ASN A 151 5.53 7.18 7.74
C ASN A 151 4.06 7.56 7.64
N ARG A 152 3.21 6.89 8.39
CA ARG A 152 1.76 7.10 8.32
C ARG A 152 1.22 7.61 9.66
N ILE A 153 0.33 8.59 9.58
CA ILE A 153 -0.59 8.96 10.63
C ILE A 153 -2.03 8.78 10.13
N GLY A 154 -2.89 8.24 10.94
CA GLY A 154 -4.31 8.11 10.67
C GLY A 154 -5.13 8.61 11.82
N TYR A 155 -6.36 9.03 11.53
CA TYR A 155 -7.32 9.51 12.48
C TYR A 155 -8.74 9.07 12.12
N VAL A 156 -9.40 8.41 13.05
CA VAL A 156 -10.82 8.08 12.95
C VAL A 156 -11.61 9.31 13.42
N VAL A 157 -12.16 10.05 12.46
CA VAL A 157 -12.89 11.30 12.72
C VAL A 157 -14.22 11.00 13.41
N ASN A 158 -14.91 9.97 12.93
CA ASN A 158 -16.18 9.46 13.49
C ASN A 158 -16.42 8.03 13.00
N GLU A 159 -17.61 7.49 13.26
CA GLU A 159 -17.99 6.11 12.88
C GLU A 159 -18.02 5.87 11.35
N GLU A 160 -18.09 6.94 10.55
CA GLU A 160 -18.22 6.84 9.09
C GLU A 160 -16.97 7.31 8.32
N LEU A 161 -16.05 8.05 8.95
CA LEU A 161 -14.94 8.70 8.26
C LEU A 161 -13.62 8.48 8.98
N ALA A 162 -12.64 7.99 8.24
CA ALA A 162 -11.23 8.01 8.63
C ALA A 162 -10.39 8.80 7.63
N LEU A 163 -9.42 9.54 8.14
CA LEU A 163 -8.41 10.24 7.38
C LEU A 163 -7.05 9.60 7.62
N SER A 164 -6.21 9.58 6.61
CA SER A 164 -4.80 9.23 6.80
C SER A 164 -3.89 10.07 5.92
N TYR A 165 -2.71 10.34 6.44
CA TYR A 165 -1.62 10.95 5.72
C TYR A 165 -0.42 10.02 5.77
N ASN A 166 0.21 9.82 4.62
CA ASN A 166 1.43 9.02 4.48
C ASN A 166 2.51 9.90 3.86
N ASN A 167 3.67 9.95 4.49
CA ASN A 167 4.87 10.54 3.98
C ASN A 167 5.84 9.42 3.63
N VAL A 168 6.22 9.34 2.36
CA VAL A 168 7.12 8.31 1.85
C VAL A 168 8.43 8.95 1.46
N TYR A 169 9.50 8.60 2.18
CA TYR A 169 10.85 9.03 1.82
C TYR A 169 11.61 7.85 1.22
N VAL A 170 12.20 8.07 0.06
CA VAL A 170 13.03 7.08 -0.64
C VAL A 170 14.44 7.61 -0.80
N ARG A 171 15.38 6.96 -0.14
CA ARG A 171 16.81 7.16 -0.37
C ARG A 171 17.26 6.18 -1.44
N THR A 172 17.85 6.68 -2.52
CA THR A 172 18.36 5.86 -3.62
C THR A 172 19.88 5.97 -3.67
N ASP A 173 20.56 4.84 -3.76
CA ASP A 173 22.02 4.83 -3.88
C ASP A 173 22.43 5.41 -5.24
N ASN A 174 23.41 6.32 -5.23
CA ASN A 174 23.94 7.00 -6.42
C ASN A 174 22.90 7.76 -7.26
N ALA A 175 21.77 8.16 -6.67
CA ALA A 175 20.74 8.97 -7.32
C ALA A 175 20.09 9.92 -6.31
N ASP A 176 19.25 10.84 -6.80
CA ASP A 176 18.51 11.77 -5.95
C ASP A 176 17.49 11.01 -5.08
N ASN A 177 17.34 11.47 -3.85
CA ASN A 177 16.29 10.98 -2.96
C ASN A 177 14.96 11.63 -3.35
N THR A 178 13.85 10.94 -3.10
CA THR A 178 12.52 11.47 -3.39
C THR A 178 11.61 11.41 -2.17
N MET A 179 10.58 12.25 -2.17
CA MET A 179 9.57 12.27 -1.15
C MET A 179 8.18 12.30 -1.78
N ASP A 180 7.31 11.40 -1.31
CA ASP A 180 5.90 11.36 -1.69
C ASP A 180 5.03 11.77 -0.52
N HIS A 181 3.89 12.37 -0.83
CA HIS A 181 2.86 12.74 0.13
C HIS A 181 1.52 12.18 -0.34
N GLU A 182 0.86 11.41 0.51
CA GLU A 182 -0.43 10.79 0.21
C GLU A 182 -1.44 11.20 1.28
N LEU A 183 -2.58 11.75 0.87
CA LEU A 183 -3.68 12.10 1.75
C LEU A 183 -4.92 11.31 1.35
N ARG A 184 -5.46 10.49 2.26
CA ARG A 184 -6.60 9.62 2.00
C ARG A 184 -7.76 9.92 2.95
N ALA A 185 -8.96 9.92 2.39
CA ALA A 185 -10.22 9.86 3.10
C ALA A 185 -10.92 8.53 2.80
N THR A 186 -11.27 7.77 3.83
CA THR A 186 -11.96 6.48 3.72
C THR A 186 -13.33 6.58 4.36
N TRP A 187 -14.34 6.16 3.63
CA TRP A 187 -15.69 6.02 4.17
C TRP A 187 -15.83 4.67 4.84
N ILE A 188 -15.93 4.70 6.19
CA ILE A 188 -16.06 3.52 7.03
C ILE A 188 -17.52 3.06 6.99
N ARG A 189 -17.75 1.81 6.61
CA ARG A 189 -19.06 1.17 6.64
C ARG A 189 -18.94 -0.35 6.61
N ASN A 190 -20.01 -1.05 6.91
CA ASN A 190 -20.04 -2.50 6.73
C ASN A 190 -19.94 -2.88 5.24
N GLY A 191 -19.08 -3.85 4.91
CA GLY A 191 -18.85 -4.31 3.57
C GLY A 191 -17.81 -3.47 2.82
N VAL A 192 -18.14 -3.00 1.62
CA VAL A 192 -17.21 -2.25 0.77
C VAL A 192 -16.96 -0.86 1.35
N GLN A 193 -15.69 -0.49 1.57
CA GLN A 193 -15.25 0.80 2.08
C GLN A 193 -14.59 1.62 0.97
N PRO A 194 -15.31 2.57 0.35
CA PRO A 194 -14.72 3.41 -0.67
C PRO A 194 -13.74 4.41 -0.05
N TYR A 195 -12.76 4.79 -0.85
CA TYR A 195 -11.82 5.84 -0.48
C TYR A 195 -11.46 6.75 -1.66
N PHE A 196 -11.06 7.95 -1.31
CA PHE A 196 -10.43 8.91 -2.20
C PHE A 196 -9.04 9.23 -1.64
N GLU A 197 -8.04 9.32 -2.53
CA GLU A 197 -6.68 9.69 -2.15
C GLU A 197 -6.09 10.66 -3.15
N TYR A 198 -5.37 11.65 -2.66
CA TYR A 198 -4.49 12.48 -3.43
C TYR A 198 -3.04 12.10 -3.15
N ARG A 199 -2.26 11.90 -4.20
CA ARG A 199 -0.83 11.61 -4.15
C ARG A 199 -0.04 12.71 -4.82
N ASN A 200 0.99 13.19 -4.13
CA ASN A 200 2.06 13.98 -4.69
C ASN A 200 3.31 13.10 -4.66
N GLN A 201 3.86 12.77 -5.81
CA GLN A 201 4.90 11.75 -5.95
C GLN A 201 6.17 12.34 -6.53
N ALA A 202 7.32 11.77 -6.15
CA ALA A 202 8.65 12.12 -6.63
C ALA A 202 8.91 13.63 -6.59
N ASP A 203 8.71 14.24 -5.41
CA ASP A 203 8.91 15.69 -5.19
C ASP A 203 8.05 16.56 -6.14
N ASN A 204 6.80 16.17 -6.35
CA ASN A 204 5.84 16.81 -7.23
C ASN A 204 6.07 16.58 -8.74
N ALA A 205 6.90 15.64 -9.13
CA ALA A 205 7.06 15.29 -10.54
C ALA A 205 5.81 14.60 -11.13
N ASN A 206 5.01 13.93 -10.29
CA ASN A 206 3.73 13.34 -10.68
C ASN A 206 2.71 13.52 -9.55
N ASN A 207 1.49 13.94 -9.92
CA ASN A 207 0.36 14.00 -9.01
C ASN A 207 -0.72 13.02 -9.47
N ALA A 208 -1.37 12.36 -8.52
CA ALA A 208 -2.42 11.43 -8.85
C ALA A 208 -3.65 11.61 -7.95
N PHE A 209 -4.83 11.54 -8.58
CA PHE A 209 -6.10 11.34 -7.89
C PHE A 209 -6.46 9.85 -7.96
N VAL A 210 -6.73 9.27 -6.80
CA VAL A 210 -6.98 7.84 -6.64
C VAL A 210 -8.39 7.64 -6.09
N PHE A 211 -9.19 6.85 -6.79
CA PHE A 211 -10.50 6.41 -6.35
C PHE A 211 -10.44 4.91 -6.16
N GLY A 212 -10.73 4.44 -4.98
CA GLY A 212 -10.64 3.03 -4.68
C GLY A 212 -11.69 2.54 -3.71
N ALA A 213 -11.69 1.26 -3.51
CA ALA A 213 -12.52 0.60 -2.51
C ALA A 213 -11.81 -0.62 -1.96
N SER A 214 -12.10 -0.91 -0.71
CA SER A 214 -11.59 -2.06 0.01
C SER A 214 -12.76 -2.89 0.57
N TYR A 215 -12.59 -4.19 0.61
CA TYR A 215 -13.54 -5.13 1.21
C TYR A 215 -12.78 -6.16 2.02
N GLY A 216 -13.22 -6.36 3.25
CA GLY A 216 -12.70 -7.40 4.13
C GLY A 216 -13.75 -8.46 4.42
N PHE A 217 -13.34 -9.73 4.58
CA PHE A 217 -14.21 -10.89 4.81
C PHE A 217 -13.49 -12.00 5.56
#